data_832e03f4472f682171db9847b35ce9f2
#
_entry.id   832e03f4472f682171db9847b35ce9f2
#
_cell.length_a   1.000
_cell.length_b   1.000
_cell.length_c   1.000
_cell.angle_alpha   90.00
_cell.angle_beta   90.00
_cell.angle_gamma   90.00
#
_symmetry.space_group_name_H-M   'P 1'
#
loop_
_entity.id
_entity.type
_entity.pdbx_description
1 polymer ?
#
loop_
_entity_poly.entity_id
_entity_poly.type
_entity_poly.pdbx_seq_one_letter_code
_entity_poly.pdbx_strand_id
1 'polypeptide(L)'
;RGTISPGFAMLGVRTLETLLARFRERTTSAFYDSEYHKWFTEHHRADVPALLEQVAIKFPYAPLFSIVCLLTDDPDHHIYDFVNSVAQQSYGRWELIMVDMLGTKGRVSDLKDFLDDDRFYVIDADPSIGLDDNFASGLAAAEGDFMVFTQVRDVLAPDALFEFVRAINKYPDCDFLYSDVDTCDAQGIHSQPLFRP
;
A
#
# COMPACT_ATOMS: atom_id res chain seq x y z
N ARG A 1 5.26 23.60 11.64
CA ARG A 1 3.79 23.62 11.84
C ARG A 1 3.16 23.78 10.47
N GLY A 2 3.02 22.69 9.70
CA GLY A 2 2.29 22.70 8.44
C GLY A 2 0.84 22.34 8.72
N THR A 3 -0.05 23.24 8.41
CA THR A 3 -1.50 23.00 8.37
C THR A 3 -1.79 22.11 7.17
N ILE A 4 -2.28 20.90 7.41
CA ILE A 4 -2.80 20.00 6.36
C ILE A 4 -3.94 20.73 5.66
N SER A 5 -3.81 20.95 4.35
CA SER A 5 -4.84 21.59 3.54
C SER A 5 -6.14 20.78 3.57
N PRO A 6 -7.33 21.40 3.72
CA PRO A 6 -8.61 20.69 3.71
C PRO A 6 -8.90 19.91 2.42
N GLY A 7 -8.21 20.22 1.32
CA GLY A 7 -8.32 19.52 0.04
C GLY A 7 -7.73 18.09 0.07
N PHE A 8 -6.74 17.84 0.93
CA PHE A 8 -6.05 16.56 1.00
C PHE A 8 -6.91 15.46 1.65
N ALA A 9 -7.63 15.81 2.72
CA ALA A 9 -8.57 14.89 3.36
C ALA A 9 -9.74 14.52 2.42
N MET A 10 -10.16 15.45 1.56
CA MET A 10 -11.25 15.20 0.60
C MET A 10 -10.83 14.32 -0.59
N LEU A 11 -9.56 14.39 -1.02
CA LEU A 11 -9.04 13.52 -2.08
C LEU A 11 -8.94 12.07 -1.59
N GLY A 12 -8.41 11.85 -0.38
CA GLY A 12 -8.35 10.53 0.24
C GLY A 12 -9.72 9.87 0.43
N VAL A 13 -10.71 10.63 0.88
CA VAL A 13 -12.10 10.14 1.05
C VAL A 13 -12.75 9.79 -0.27
N ARG A 14 -12.61 10.63 -1.32
CA ARG A 14 -13.16 10.33 -2.65
C ARG A 14 -12.52 9.11 -3.28
N THR A 15 -11.22 8.92 -3.11
CA THR A 15 -10.49 7.75 -3.62
C THR A 15 -10.95 6.49 -2.90
N LEU A 16 -11.14 6.54 -1.58
CA LEU A 16 -11.66 5.44 -0.77
C LEU A 16 -13.08 5.04 -1.18
N GLU A 17 -13.99 6.01 -1.36
CA GLU A 17 -15.37 5.77 -1.81
C GLU A 17 -15.42 5.16 -3.22
N THR A 18 -14.57 5.63 -4.13
CA THR A 18 -14.51 5.11 -5.51
C THR A 18 -14.03 3.66 -5.54
N LEU A 19 -13.09 3.29 -4.68
CA LEU A 19 -12.63 1.91 -4.58
C LEU A 19 -13.65 0.98 -3.97
N LEU A 20 -14.30 1.44 -2.92
CA LEU A 20 -15.36 0.65 -2.29
C LEU A 20 -16.53 0.42 -3.25
N ALA A 21 -16.84 1.38 -4.13
CA ALA A 21 -17.78 1.19 -5.21
C ALA A 21 -17.29 0.11 -6.19
N ARG A 22 -16.00 0.16 -6.61
CA ARG A 22 -15.41 -0.86 -7.48
C ARG A 22 -15.26 -2.22 -6.81
N PHE A 23 -14.92 -2.27 -5.50
CA PHE A 23 -14.96 -3.50 -4.72
C PHE A 23 -16.37 -4.07 -4.63
N ARG A 24 -17.39 -3.24 -4.43
CA ARG A 24 -18.80 -3.67 -4.43
C ARG A 24 -19.24 -4.23 -5.78
N GLU A 25 -18.85 -3.61 -6.89
CA GLU A 25 -19.17 -4.09 -8.24
C GLU A 25 -18.47 -5.42 -8.58
N ARG A 26 -17.22 -5.60 -8.15
CA ARG A 26 -16.47 -6.87 -8.33
C ARG A 26 -16.97 -8.00 -7.44
N THR A 27 -17.53 -7.70 -6.25
CA THR A 27 -18.06 -8.73 -5.34
C THR A 27 -19.45 -9.25 -5.75
N THR A 28 -20.11 -8.68 -6.77
CA THR A 28 -21.37 -9.18 -7.32
C THR A 28 -21.21 -10.27 -8.38
N SER A 29 -20.00 -10.60 -8.79
CA SER A 29 -19.71 -11.69 -9.72
C SER A 29 -19.65 -13.03 -9.00
N ALA A 30 -20.64 -13.86 -9.30
CA ALA A 30 -21.01 -15.14 -8.77
C ALA A 30 -19.90 -16.19 -8.50
N PHE A 31 -20.08 -16.97 -7.43
CA PHE A 31 -19.70 -18.37 -7.23
C PHE A 31 -18.21 -18.71 -7.08
N TYR A 32 -17.53 -18.18 -6.05
CA TYR A 32 -16.48 -18.92 -5.40
C TYR A 32 -16.71 -18.94 -3.89
N ASP A 33 -17.34 -20.00 -3.46
CA ASP A 33 -17.60 -20.32 -2.06
C ASP A 33 -16.36 -20.97 -1.44
N SER A 34 -15.25 -20.22 -1.36
CA SER A 34 -14.19 -20.66 -0.45
C SER A 34 -14.62 -20.19 0.94
N GLU A 35 -14.64 -21.10 1.91
CA GLU A 35 -14.95 -20.79 3.31
C GLU A 35 -14.05 -19.65 3.83
N TYR A 36 -12.81 -19.59 3.34
CA TYR A 36 -11.88 -18.52 3.67
C TYR A 36 -12.32 -17.16 3.14
N HIS A 37 -12.71 -17.05 1.87
CA HIS A 37 -13.16 -15.77 1.31
C HIS A 37 -14.39 -15.23 2.03
N LYS A 38 -15.32 -16.12 2.37
CA LYS A 38 -16.50 -15.77 3.16
C LYS A 38 -16.10 -15.26 4.53
N TRP A 39 -15.26 -16.00 5.23
CA TRP A 39 -14.74 -15.60 6.55
C TRP A 39 -13.99 -14.28 6.46
N PHE A 40 -13.11 -14.09 5.46
CA PHE A 40 -12.38 -12.85 5.22
C PHE A 40 -13.33 -11.66 5.02
N THR A 41 -14.35 -11.85 4.18
CA THR A 41 -15.35 -10.80 3.91
C THR A 41 -16.14 -10.41 5.16
N GLU A 42 -16.43 -11.37 6.03
CA GLU A 42 -17.19 -11.15 7.26
C GLU A 42 -16.35 -10.51 8.38
N HIS A 43 -15.05 -10.79 8.45
CA HIS A 43 -14.21 -10.44 9.59
C HIS A 43 -13.06 -9.47 9.30
N HIS A 44 -12.57 -9.42 8.08
CA HIS A 44 -11.41 -8.61 7.67
C HIS A 44 -11.71 -7.59 6.58
N ARG A 45 -12.95 -7.52 6.12
CA ARG A 45 -13.32 -6.49 5.15
C ARG A 45 -13.17 -5.13 5.80
N ALA A 46 -12.36 -4.26 5.18
CA ALA A 46 -12.23 -2.88 5.61
C ALA A 46 -13.60 -2.20 5.69
N ASP A 47 -14.00 -1.83 6.88
CA ASP A 47 -15.20 -1.02 7.12
C ASP A 47 -14.84 0.46 6.95
N VAL A 48 -15.50 1.14 6.01
CA VAL A 48 -15.21 2.57 5.69
C VAL A 48 -15.30 3.46 6.93
N PRO A 49 -16.35 3.38 7.75
CA PRO A 49 -16.42 4.12 9.01
C PRO A 49 -15.19 3.88 9.90
N ALA A 50 -14.77 2.63 10.07
CA ALA A 50 -13.61 2.30 10.89
C ALA A 50 -12.31 2.90 10.31
N LEU A 51 -12.11 2.87 8.99
CA LEU A 51 -10.95 3.48 8.35
C LEU A 51 -10.93 5.01 8.52
N LEU A 52 -12.09 5.66 8.45
CA LEU A 52 -12.18 7.10 8.70
C LEU A 52 -11.87 7.46 10.16
N GLU A 53 -12.28 6.64 11.11
CA GLU A 53 -11.91 6.78 12.52
C GLU A 53 -10.40 6.62 12.71
N GLN A 54 -9.78 5.62 12.04
CA GLN A 54 -8.33 5.39 12.10
C GLN A 54 -7.52 6.61 11.64
N VAL A 55 -7.96 7.30 10.59
CA VAL A 55 -7.29 8.54 10.08
C VAL A 55 -7.24 9.63 11.16
N ALA A 56 -8.20 9.67 12.07
CA ALA A 56 -8.27 10.66 13.14
C ALA A 56 -7.43 10.29 14.38
N ILE A 57 -7.00 9.04 14.50
CA ILE A 57 -6.23 8.55 15.65
C ILE A 57 -4.82 9.13 15.63
N LYS A 58 -4.38 9.62 16.79
CA LYS A 58 -3.01 10.10 17.00
C LYS A 58 -2.26 9.13 17.88
N PHE A 59 -1.18 8.59 17.35
CA PHE A 59 -0.29 7.72 18.11
C PHE A 59 0.76 8.53 18.88
N PRO A 60 1.17 8.09 20.08
CA PRO A 60 2.28 8.68 20.83
C PRO A 60 3.59 8.67 20.03
N TYR A 61 3.87 7.57 19.36
CA TYR A 61 4.94 7.43 18.37
C TYR A 61 4.32 7.17 17.02
N ALA A 62 4.60 8.03 16.07
CA ALA A 62 4.05 8.01 14.72
C ALA A 62 5.21 7.92 13.70
N PRO A 63 5.76 6.71 13.44
CA PRO A 63 6.89 6.52 12.52
C PRO A 63 6.53 6.88 11.08
N LEU A 64 7.54 7.28 10.31
CA LEU A 64 7.46 7.32 8.86
C LEU A 64 7.80 5.94 8.30
N PHE A 65 6.98 5.43 7.39
CA PHE A 65 7.26 4.20 6.64
C PHE A 65 7.79 4.52 5.25
N SER A 66 8.95 3.96 4.89
CA SER A 66 9.41 3.97 3.50
C SER A 66 9.05 2.65 2.84
N ILE A 67 8.16 2.72 1.87
CA ILE A 67 7.77 1.57 1.05
C ILE A 67 8.64 1.59 -0.19
N VAL A 68 9.47 0.56 -0.38
CA VAL A 68 10.42 0.49 -1.50
C VAL A 68 10.09 -0.68 -2.39
N CYS A 69 9.94 -0.44 -3.68
CA CYS A 69 9.69 -1.48 -4.67
C CYS A 69 10.46 -1.24 -5.98
N LEU A 70 10.63 -2.32 -6.74
CA LEU A 70 11.18 -2.26 -8.10
C LEU A 70 10.04 -2.32 -9.11
N LEU A 71 10.03 -1.38 -10.06
CA LEU A 71 9.19 -1.47 -11.25
C LEU A 71 9.91 -2.33 -12.29
N THR A 72 9.42 -3.54 -12.48
CA THR A 72 9.89 -4.50 -13.47
C THR A 72 8.87 -4.62 -14.60
N ASP A 73 9.00 -5.62 -15.48
CA ASP A 73 8.06 -5.82 -16.59
C ASP A 73 6.70 -6.39 -16.11
N ASP A 74 6.10 -5.69 -15.14
CA ASP A 74 4.79 -6.01 -14.61
C ASP A 74 3.69 -5.36 -15.45
N PRO A 75 2.50 -6.00 -15.55
CA PRO A 75 1.34 -5.39 -16.18
C PRO A 75 0.94 -4.06 -15.50
N ASP A 76 0.53 -3.07 -16.30
CA ASP A 76 0.17 -1.73 -15.80
C ASP A 76 -0.90 -1.74 -14.71
N HIS A 77 -1.85 -2.68 -14.79
CA HIS A 77 -2.89 -2.80 -13.76
C HIS A 77 -2.34 -3.23 -12.40
N HIS A 78 -1.27 -4.04 -12.34
CA HIS A 78 -0.63 -4.39 -11.06
C HIS A 78 0.05 -3.15 -10.45
N ILE A 79 0.75 -2.37 -11.28
CA ILE A 79 1.38 -1.12 -10.82
C ILE A 79 0.32 -0.18 -10.26
N TYR A 80 -0.79 -0.01 -10.99
CA TYR A 80 -1.89 0.83 -10.56
C TYR A 80 -2.54 0.34 -9.26
N ASP A 81 -2.85 -0.96 -9.17
CA ASP A 81 -3.50 -1.56 -8.00
C ASP A 81 -2.58 -1.44 -6.76
N PHE A 82 -1.28 -1.67 -6.93
CA PHE A 82 -0.30 -1.49 -5.87
C PHE A 82 -0.23 -0.04 -5.38
N VAL A 83 0.05 0.92 -6.28
CA VAL A 83 0.17 2.34 -5.94
C VAL A 83 -1.10 2.85 -5.28
N ASN A 84 -2.26 2.44 -5.81
CA ASN A 84 -3.55 2.80 -5.27
C ASN A 84 -3.76 2.21 -3.86
N SER A 85 -3.30 1.00 -3.57
CA SER A 85 -3.38 0.40 -2.23
C SER A 85 -2.53 1.15 -1.20
N VAL A 86 -1.37 1.66 -1.62
CA VAL A 86 -0.52 2.52 -0.78
C VAL A 86 -1.15 3.89 -0.55
N ALA A 87 -1.68 4.51 -1.61
CA ALA A 87 -2.34 5.83 -1.51
C ALA A 87 -3.53 5.83 -0.55
N GLN A 88 -4.14 4.67 -0.34
CA GLN A 88 -5.36 4.52 0.45
C GLN A 88 -5.15 4.05 1.88
N GLN A 89 -3.91 3.97 2.32
CA GLN A 89 -3.62 3.63 3.71
C GLN A 89 -4.29 4.62 4.66
N SER A 90 -4.97 4.10 5.69
CA SER A 90 -5.59 4.92 6.74
C SER A 90 -4.55 5.64 7.61
N TYR A 91 -3.31 5.14 7.65
CA TYR A 91 -2.17 5.83 8.25
C TYR A 91 -1.41 6.62 7.19
N GLY A 92 -1.30 7.93 7.37
CA GLY A 92 -0.83 8.86 6.32
C GLY A 92 0.67 9.17 6.33
N ARG A 93 1.47 8.67 7.29
CA ARG A 93 2.91 8.95 7.36
C ARG A 93 3.71 7.83 6.67
N TRP A 94 3.74 7.91 5.37
CA TRP A 94 4.50 7.00 4.51
C TRP A 94 5.05 7.76 3.30
N GLU A 95 6.07 7.19 2.69
CA GLU A 95 6.58 7.52 1.38
C GLU A 95 6.67 6.25 0.53
N LEU A 96 6.50 6.38 -0.77
CA LEU A 96 6.64 5.29 -1.74
C LEU A 96 7.79 5.61 -2.70
N ILE A 97 8.80 4.77 -2.70
CA ILE A 97 9.98 4.87 -3.55
C ILE A 97 9.95 3.73 -4.56
N MET A 98 9.76 4.08 -5.82
CA MET A 98 9.71 3.12 -6.93
C MET A 98 10.99 3.27 -7.76
N VAL A 99 11.76 2.19 -7.86
CA VAL A 99 12.95 2.16 -8.72
C VAL A 99 12.58 1.62 -10.10
N ASP A 100 12.63 2.47 -11.11
CA ASP A 100 12.22 2.14 -12.48
C ASP A 100 13.33 1.41 -13.24
N MET A 101 13.24 0.08 -13.26
CA MET A 101 14.21 -0.81 -13.91
C MET A 101 14.13 -0.79 -15.44
N LEU A 102 13.07 -0.26 -16.02
CA LEU A 102 12.81 -0.32 -17.46
C LEU A 102 13.02 1.00 -18.18
N GLY A 103 13.27 2.09 -17.45
CA GLY A 103 13.33 3.44 -18.03
C GLY A 103 11.97 3.85 -18.63
N THR A 104 10.90 3.36 -18.03
CA THR A 104 9.54 3.46 -18.56
C THR A 104 8.83 4.73 -18.07
N LYS A 105 9.50 5.88 -18.08
CA LYS A 105 8.85 7.16 -17.74
C LYS A 105 7.49 7.37 -18.42
N GLY A 106 7.25 6.64 -19.54
CA GLY A 106 5.95 6.61 -20.21
C GLY A 106 4.88 5.82 -19.45
N ARG A 107 5.22 4.70 -18.80
CA ARG A 107 4.25 3.87 -18.02
C ARG A 107 3.85 4.55 -16.71
N VAL A 108 4.79 5.26 -16.09
CA VAL A 108 4.53 6.05 -14.89
C VAL A 108 3.63 7.26 -15.21
N SER A 109 3.51 7.65 -16.48
CA SER A 109 2.60 8.73 -16.91
C SER A 109 1.13 8.45 -16.58
N ASP A 110 0.74 7.19 -16.53
CA ASP A 110 -0.63 6.78 -16.16
C ASP A 110 -0.90 6.88 -14.65
N LEU A 111 0.17 7.12 -13.87
CA LEU A 111 0.12 7.37 -12.44
C LEU A 111 0.13 8.88 -12.10
N LYS A 112 -0.10 9.77 -13.06
CA LYS A 112 -0.02 11.24 -12.88
C LYS A 112 -0.82 11.73 -11.69
N ASP A 113 -2.00 11.14 -11.48
CA ASP A 113 -2.88 11.53 -10.37
C ASP A 113 -2.25 11.23 -8.98
N PHE A 114 -1.25 10.34 -8.93
CA PHE A 114 -0.51 10.02 -7.71
C PHE A 114 0.80 10.80 -7.62
N LEU A 115 1.44 11.11 -8.75
CA LEU A 115 2.75 11.79 -8.80
C LEU A 115 2.69 13.27 -8.38
N ASP A 116 1.50 13.85 -8.30
CA ASP A 116 1.28 15.19 -7.71
C ASP A 116 1.32 15.17 -6.16
N ASP A 117 1.40 13.99 -5.56
CA ASP A 117 1.57 13.81 -4.11
C ASP A 117 3.07 13.65 -3.80
N ASP A 118 3.62 14.57 -3.01
CA ASP A 118 5.04 14.65 -2.63
C ASP A 118 5.58 13.39 -1.90
N ARG A 119 4.71 12.42 -1.61
CA ARG A 119 5.10 11.14 -0.98
C ARG A 119 5.50 10.07 -1.99
N PHE A 120 5.33 10.32 -3.29
CA PHE A 120 5.68 9.38 -4.35
C PHE A 120 6.97 9.79 -5.03
N TYR A 121 7.94 8.89 -5.05
CA TYR A 121 9.23 9.09 -5.68
C TYR A 121 9.48 8.01 -6.72
N VAL A 122 9.95 8.41 -7.91
CA VAL A 122 10.41 7.48 -8.94
C VAL A 122 11.88 7.75 -9.20
N ILE A 123 12.69 6.74 -8.99
CA ILE A 123 14.14 6.76 -9.21
C ILE A 123 14.44 5.96 -10.48
N ASP A 124 15.19 6.56 -11.41
CA ASP A 124 15.68 5.85 -12.58
C ASP A 124 16.74 4.83 -12.13
N ALA A 125 16.59 3.57 -12.50
CA ALA A 125 17.61 2.56 -12.25
C ALA A 125 18.84 2.80 -13.12
N ASP A 126 20.00 2.42 -12.61
CA ASP A 126 21.24 2.37 -13.37
C ASP A 126 21.33 1.01 -14.10
N PRO A 127 21.26 0.99 -15.45
CA PRO A 127 21.31 -0.27 -16.20
C PRO A 127 22.69 -0.95 -16.16
N SER A 128 23.72 -0.27 -15.67
CA SER A 128 25.08 -0.81 -15.54
C SER A 128 25.30 -1.68 -14.29
N ILE A 129 24.36 -1.62 -13.33
CA ILE A 129 24.42 -2.37 -12.08
C ILE A 129 23.28 -3.38 -11.97
N GLY A 130 23.40 -4.33 -11.06
CA GLY A 130 22.40 -5.39 -10.89
C GLY A 130 21.10 -4.93 -10.21
N LEU A 131 20.14 -5.86 -10.14
CA LEU A 131 18.85 -5.65 -9.49
C LEU A 131 19.01 -5.25 -8.02
N ASP A 132 19.87 -5.98 -7.29
CA ASP A 132 20.11 -5.78 -5.86
C ASP A 132 20.71 -4.41 -5.58
N ASP A 133 21.64 -3.94 -6.42
CA ASP A 133 22.28 -2.64 -6.26
C ASP A 133 21.31 -1.49 -6.57
N ASN A 134 20.42 -1.68 -7.57
CA ASN A 134 19.35 -0.73 -7.86
C ASN A 134 18.35 -0.67 -6.71
N PHE A 135 17.99 -1.81 -6.14
CA PHE A 135 17.14 -1.85 -4.95
C PHE A 135 17.80 -1.15 -3.76
N ALA A 136 19.12 -1.37 -3.56
CA ALA A 136 19.89 -0.66 -2.54
C ALA A 136 19.88 0.86 -2.74
N SER A 137 19.84 1.34 -4.00
CA SER A 137 19.70 2.77 -4.31
C SER A 137 18.34 3.32 -3.85
N GLY A 138 17.27 2.55 -4.03
CA GLY A 138 15.95 2.87 -3.48
C GLY A 138 15.95 2.94 -1.96
N LEU A 139 16.61 1.97 -1.30
CA LEU A 139 16.76 1.97 0.16
C LEU A 139 17.59 3.17 0.67
N ALA A 140 18.61 3.58 -0.08
CA ALA A 140 19.44 4.72 0.29
C ALA A 140 18.70 6.07 0.19
N ALA A 141 17.62 6.13 -0.60
CA ALA A 141 16.76 7.30 -0.72
C ALA A 141 15.66 7.35 0.36
N ALA A 142 15.49 6.28 1.13
CA ALA A 142 14.46 6.17 2.15
C ALA A 142 14.76 7.03 3.38
N GLU A 143 13.77 7.79 3.85
CA GLU A 143 13.86 8.66 5.03
C GLU A 143 13.05 8.13 6.23
N GLY A 144 12.36 6.99 6.06
CA GLY A 144 11.48 6.40 7.06
C GLY A 144 12.18 5.77 8.25
N ASP A 145 11.49 5.76 9.38
CA ASP A 145 11.91 5.04 10.59
C ASP A 145 11.83 3.51 10.40
N PHE A 146 10.92 3.07 9.55
CA PHE A 146 10.72 1.66 9.18
C PHE A 146 10.64 1.50 7.66
N MET A 147 11.22 0.41 7.16
CA MET A 147 11.16 0.05 5.74
C MET A 147 10.14 -1.07 5.52
N VAL A 148 9.32 -0.91 4.49
CA VAL A 148 8.37 -1.93 4.03
C VAL A 148 8.88 -2.52 2.72
N PHE A 149 9.14 -3.83 2.74
CA PHE A 149 9.56 -4.58 1.56
C PHE A 149 8.34 -5.20 0.89
N THR A 150 8.11 -4.85 -0.36
CA THR A 150 6.93 -5.29 -1.13
C THR A 150 7.26 -5.39 -2.61
N GLN A 151 6.42 -6.06 -3.35
CA GLN A 151 6.49 -6.18 -4.80
C GLN A 151 5.31 -5.43 -5.43
N VAL A 152 5.45 -5.02 -6.69
CA VAL A 152 4.39 -4.32 -7.43
C VAL A 152 3.11 -5.16 -7.60
N ARG A 153 3.19 -6.47 -7.39
CA ARG A 153 2.02 -7.38 -7.45
C ARG A 153 1.29 -7.51 -6.12
N ASP A 154 1.87 -6.98 -5.06
CA ASP A 154 1.23 -7.00 -3.75
C ASP A 154 0.18 -5.89 -3.66
N VAL A 155 -0.85 -6.12 -2.87
CA VAL A 155 -1.88 -5.12 -2.54
C VAL A 155 -1.96 -5.05 -1.03
N LEU A 156 -1.70 -3.87 -0.46
CA LEU A 156 -1.78 -3.68 0.97
C LEU A 156 -3.26 -3.52 1.41
N ALA A 157 -3.62 -4.18 2.51
CA ALA A 157 -4.89 -3.87 3.15
C ALA A 157 -4.93 -2.38 3.55
N PRO A 158 -6.09 -1.71 3.46
CA PRO A 158 -6.15 -0.26 3.64
C PRO A 158 -5.79 0.23 5.05
N ASP A 159 -5.71 -0.67 6.02
CA ASP A 159 -5.30 -0.42 7.40
C ASP A 159 -3.94 -1.06 7.77
N ALA A 160 -3.21 -1.62 6.80
CA ALA A 160 -1.98 -2.34 7.07
C ALA A 160 -0.96 -1.50 7.85
N LEU A 161 -0.68 -0.28 7.40
CA LEU A 161 0.27 0.59 8.09
C LEU A 161 -0.26 1.07 9.44
N PHE A 162 -1.56 1.27 9.58
CA PHE A 162 -2.18 1.60 10.86
C PHE A 162 -1.97 0.49 11.90
N GLU A 163 -2.17 -0.77 11.50
CA GLU A 163 -1.96 -1.92 12.35
C GLU A 163 -0.49 -2.08 12.76
N PHE A 164 0.44 -1.82 11.85
CA PHE A 164 1.87 -1.79 12.18
C PHE A 164 2.19 -0.70 13.21
N VAL A 165 1.68 0.52 13.04
CA VAL A 165 1.88 1.59 14.03
C VAL A 165 1.28 1.22 15.39
N ARG A 166 0.11 0.59 15.39
CA ARG A 166 -0.53 0.10 16.61
C ARG A 166 0.34 -0.93 17.33
N ALA A 167 0.91 -1.87 16.55
CA ALA A 167 1.82 -2.88 17.08
C ALA A 167 3.11 -2.26 17.63
N ILE A 168 3.74 -1.32 16.92
CA ILE A 168 4.95 -0.61 17.35
C ILE A 168 4.70 0.15 18.67
N ASN A 169 3.56 0.84 18.78
CA ASN A 169 3.23 1.54 20.04
C ASN A 169 2.94 0.60 21.21
N LYS A 170 2.48 -0.61 20.92
CA LYS A 170 2.26 -1.65 21.93
C LYS A 170 3.57 -2.34 22.35
N TYR A 171 4.49 -2.49 21.41
CA TYR A 171 5.77 -3.17 21.57
C TYR A 171 6.93 -2.25 21.12
N PRO A 172 7.34 -1.25 21.94
CA PRO A 172 8.26 -0.21 21.52
C PRO A 172 9.69 -0.70 21.22
N ASP A 173 10.05 -1.89 21.65
CA ASP A 173 11.35 -2.54 21.36
C ASP A 173 11.29 -3.41 20.09
N CYS A 174 10.26 -3.25 19.27
CA CYS A 174 10.07 -4.04 18.06
C CYS A 174 10.87 -3.45 16.90
N ASP A 175 11.84 -4.21 16.40
CA ASP A 175 12.68 -3.85 15.23
C ASP A 175 12.17 -4.49 13.93
N PHE A 176 11.33 -5.51 14.01
CA PHE A 176 10.84 -6.26 12.86
C PHE A 176 9.37 -6.66 13.02
N LEU A 177 8.60 -6.42 11.97
CA LEU A 177 7.19 -6.76 11.88
C LEU A 177 6.92 -7.58 10.61
N TYR A 178 5.98 -8.48 10.69
CA TYR A 178 5.44 -9.18 9.54
C TYR A 178 3.93 -9.39 9.74
N SER A 179 3.23 -9.55 8.65
CA SER A 179 1.78 -9.80 8.65
C SER A 179 1.44 -11.16 8.06
N ASP A 180 0.24 -11.59 8.31
CA ASP A 180 -0.41 -12.61 7.51
C ASP A 180 -0.57 -12.11 6.07
N VAL A 181 -0.55 -13.04 5.13
CA VAL A 181 -0.73 -12.76 3.71
C VAL A 181 -1.69 -13.77 3.10
N ASP A 182 -2.37 -13.39 2.05
CA ASP A 182 -3.18 -14.28 1.25
C ASP A 182 -3.00 -13.98 -0.25
N THR A 183 -3.68 -14.72 -1.09
CA THR A 183 -3.73 -14.48 -2.53
C THR A 183 -5.10 -13.93 -2.89
N CYS A 184 -5.13 -12.81 -3.60
CA CYS A 184 -6.35 -12.22 -4.14
C CYS A 184 -6.32 -12.29 -5.66
N ASP A 185 -7.36 -12.85 -6.28
CA ASP A 185 -7.46 -12.90 -7.73
C ASP A 185 -8.03 -11.61 -8.33
N ALA A 186 -8.06 -11.53 -9.67
CA ALA A 186 -8.57 -10.37 -10.39
C ALA A 186 -10.07 -10.06 -10.13
N GLN A 187 -10.80 -11.01 -9.55
CA GLN A 187 -12.19 -10.87 -9.14
C GLN A 187 -12.34 -10.41 -7.68
N GLY A 188 -11.21 -10.26 -6.96
CA GLY A 188 -11.20 -9.90 -5.55
C GLY A 188 -11.53 -11.09 -4.63
N ILE A 189 -11.32 -12.32 -5.09
CA ILE A 189 -11.52 -13.53 -4.30
C ILE A 189 -10.24 -13.85 -3.53
N HIS A 190 -10.32 -13.84 -2.22
CA HIS A 190 -9.23 -14.18 -1.31
C HIS A 190 -9.11 -15.68 -1.11
N SER A 191 -7.89 -16.20 -1.17
CA SER A 191 -7.57 -17.62 -1.05
C SER A 191 -6.15 -17.83 -0.51
N GLN A 192 -5.82 -19.08 -0.18
CA GLN A 192 -4.48 -19.51 0.22
C GLN A 192 -3.86 -18.67 1.37
N PRO A 193 -4.56 -18.47 2.48
CA PRO A 193 -4.01 -17.69 3.58
C PRO A 193 -2.75 -18.34 4.15
N LEU A 194 -1.73 -17.51 4.38
CA LEU A 194 -0.53 -17.87 5.11
C LEU A 194 -0.52 -17.11 6.44
N PHE A 195 -0.96 -17.80 7.50
CA PHE A 195 -0.88 -17.27 8.85
C PHE A 195 0.54 -17.44 9.40
N ARG A 196 1.10 -16.37 9.93
CA ARG A 196 2.43 -16.35 10.52
C ARG A 196 2.31 -16.23 12.03
N PRO A 197 3.00 -17.09 12.81
CA PRO A 197 2.90 -17.10 14.28
C PRO A 197 3.49 -15.84 14.91
#